data_a57b8f48e06f6b772f413821409d0371
#
_entry.id   a57b8f48e06f6b772f413821409d0371
#
_cell.length_a   1.000
_cell.length_b   1.000
_cell.length_c   1.000
_cell.angle_alpha   90.00
_cell.angle_beta   90.00
_cell.angle_gamma   90.00
#
_symmetry.space_group_name_H-M   'P 1'
#
loop_
_entity.id
_entity.type
_entity.pdbx_description
1 polymer ?
#
loop_
_entity_poly.entity_id
_entity_poly.type
_entity_poly.pdbx_seq_one_letter_code
_entity_poly.pdbx_strand_id
1 'polypeptide(L)'
;MDLFEYMRSANMEKESPLAARLRPVTLDEVVGQQHIIGKDKLLYRAIKADKLSSIIFYGPPGTGKTTLAKVIAHTTSGEFTQINATVAGKKDMEEVIKSAKDIQGMYGRKTILFIDEIHRFNKGQQDYLLPFVEDGTIILIGATTENPYFEVNGALLSRSIIFELKPLEKEDIKQLLKRAVYDTEKGMGSYDAVLHEDAMEFRADISGGDARHALNAIELGIMTTGRDEDGKIHITLDVAQECIQKRAVRYDKSGDNHYDTISAFIKSMRGSDPDAAVYYLARMLYAGESVTFIARRIMICAAEDVGIADPQALQVAASASLAVERVGMPEAQIILSEAAMYVACAPKSNACVEAIGEAMAAVEQTGNLAIPTHLQDAHYKGAAKLGHGTGYLYAHNYRNNYVKQQYLPYELNGKEFYTPSGNGYEVKIKEHMARIKKEASDQKKNEESL
;
A
#
# COMPACT_ATOMS: atom_id res chain seq x y z
N MET A 1 -17.46 -4.42 41.67
CA MET A 1 -16.15 -3.75 41.50
C MET A 1 -15.56 -3.67 42.90
N ASP A 2 -14.46 -4.41 43.13
CA ASP A 2 -13.75 -4.43 44.42
C ASP A 2 -13.00 -3.08 44.57
N LEU A 3 -12.81 -2.60 45.81
CA LEU A 3 -12.09 -1.36 46.12
C LEU A 3 -10.67 -1.35 45.50
N PHE A 4 -10.03 -2.50 45.44
CA PHE A 4 -8.71 -2.68 44.79
C PHE A 4 -8.80 -2.52 43.26
N GLU A 5 -9.85 -2.99 42.65
CA GLU A 5 -10.09 -2.78 41.20
C GLU A 5 -10.35 -1.31 40.87
N TYR A 6 -11.15 -0.62 41.73
CA TYR A 6 -11.38 0.80 41.59
C TYR A 6 -10.11 1.64 41.80
N MET A 7 -9.32 1.36 42.83
CA MET A 7 -8.03 2.04 43.06
C MET A 7 -7.02 1.74 41.94
N ARG A 8 -7.01 0.51 41.41
CA ARG A 8 -6.15 0.13 40.31
C ARG A 8 -6.55 0.84 39.01
N SER A 9 -7.85 0.94 38.71
CA SER A 9 -8.33 1.66 37.53
C SER A 9 -8.05 3.17 37.62
N ALA A 10 -8.25 3.79 38.79
CA ALA A 10 -7.99 5.19 39.03
C ALA A 10 -6.48 5.54 38.94
N ASN A 11 -5.61 4.65 39.44
CA ASN A 11 -4.15 4.83 39.32
C ASN A 11 -3.67 4.58 37.87
N MET A 12 -4.22 3.58 37.17
CA MET A 12 -3.92 3.34 35.76
C MET A 12 -4.34 4.50 34.86
N GLU A 13 -5.43 5.20 35.16
CA GLU A 13 -5.81 6.42 34.43
C GLU A 13 -4.80 7.55 34.59
N LYS A 14 -4.27 7.76 35.81
CA LYS A 14 -3.27 8.80 36.09
C LYS A 14 -1.88 8.47 35.53
N GLU A 15 -1.52 7.21 35.48
CA GLU A 15 -0.23 6.73 34.97
C GLU A 15 -0.24 6.46 33.44
N SER A 16 -1.41 6.55 32.80
CA SER A 16 -1.50 6.33 31.35
C SER A 16 -0.79 7.45 30.56
N PRO A 17 -0.18 7.15 29.40
CA PRO A 17 0.47 8.16 28.58
C PRO A 17 -0.45 9.35 28.27
N LEU A 18 0.09 10.56 28.24
CA LEU A 18 -0.63 11.81 28.00
C LEU A 18 -1.55 11.74 26.76
N ALA A 19 -1.07 11.14 25.69
CA ALA A 19 -1.86 10.90 24.47
C ALA A 19 -3.11 10.01 24.71
N ALA A 20 -3.12 9.20 25.73
CA ALA A 20 -4.29 8.40 26.12
C ALA A 20 -5.24 9.18 27.04
N ARG A 21 -4.71 9.95 27.99
CA ARG A 21 -5.50 10.78 28.93
C ARG A 21 -6.26 11.90 28.22
N LEU A 22 -5.63 12.54 27.24
CA LEU A 22 -6.20 13.65 26.47
C LEU A 22 -7.20 13.22 25.38
N ARG A 23 -7.51 11.93 25.29
CA ARG A 23 -8.49 11.47 24.28
C ARG A 23 -9.84 12.14 24.51
N PRO A 24 -10.43 12.71 23.45
CA PRO A 24 -11.77 13.27 23.52
C PRO A 24 -12.79 12.18 23.86
N VAL A 25 -13.80 12.54 24.61
CA VAL A 25 -14.94 11.70 24.97
C VAL A 25 -16.16 12.05 24.11
N THR A 26 -16.26 13.29 23.68
CA THR A 26 -17.35 13.79 22.83
C THR A 26 -16.86 14.20 21.45
N LEU A 27 -17.77 14.29 20.48
CA LEU A 27 -17.45 14.75 19.12
C LEU A 27 -16.93 16.19 19.10
N ASP A 28 -17.44 17.05 19.99
CA ASP A 28 -17.06 18.46 20.06
C ASP A 28 -15.65 18.67 20.63
N GLU A 29 -15.11 17.68 21.34
CA GLU A 29 -13.73 17.69 21.83
C GLU A 29 -12.70 17.24 20.78
N VAL A 30 -13.16 16.64 19.69
CA VAL A 30 -12.25 16.13 18.64
C VAL A 30 -11.64 17.28 17.87
N VAL A 31 -10.32 17.33 17.86
CA VAL A 31 -9.56 18.35 17.13
C VAL A 31 -9.27 17.85 15.71
N GLY A 32 -9.45 18.74 14.74
CA GLY A 32 -9.25 18.42 13.31
C GLY A 32 -10.37 17.58 12.71
N GLN A 33 -10.11 17.00 11.54
CA GLN A 33 -11.02 16.10 10.79
C GLN A 33 -12.39 16.70 10.44
N GLN A 34 -12.51 18.01 10.33
CA GLN A 34 -13.80 18.70 10.11
C GLN A 34 -14.49 18.28 8.80
N HIS A 35 -13.74 17.80 7.83
CA HIS A 35 -14.28 17.28 6.57
C HIS A 35 -15.10 15.99 6.75
N ILE A 36 -14.93 15.29 7.88
CA ILE A 36 -15.66 14.04 8.24
C ILE A 36 -16.68 14.30 9.34
N ILE A 37 -16.27 15.01 10.41
CA ILE A 37 -17.05 15.18 11.64
C ILE A 37 -17.69 16.56 11.80
N GLY A 38 -17.59 17.43 10.80
CA GLY A 38 -18.33 18.71 10.80
C GLY A 38 -19.83 18.48 11.00
N LYS A 39 -20.52 19.40 11.66
CA LYS A 39 -21.95 19.26 12.05
C LYS A 39 -22.88 18.95 10.87
N ASP A 40 -22.52 19.36 9.66
CA ASP A 40 -23.22 19.12 8.40
C ASP A 40 -22.86 17.78 7.73
N LYS A 41 -21.84 17.09 8.21
CA LYS A 41 -21.30 15.89 7.58
C LYS A 41 -22.09 14.63 7.92
N LEU A 42 -22.02 13.65 6.99
CA LEU A 42 -22.75 12.40 7.09
C LEU A 42 -22.48 11.67 8.41
N LEU A 43 -21.19 11.52 8.78
CA LEU A 43 -20.79 10.79 9.95
C LEU A 43 -21.35 11.43 11.25
N TYR A 44 -21.24 12.75 11.39
CA TYR A 44 -21.78 13.47 12.54
C TYR A 44 -23.29 13.23 12.70
N ARG A 45 -24.05 13.37 11.61
CA ARG A 45 -25.50 13.18 11.61
C ARG A 45 -25.88 11.74 11.92
N ALA A 46 -25.14 10.76 11.38
CA ALA A 46 -25.38 9.34 11.64
C ALA A 46 -25.15 8.98 13.11
N ILE A 47 -24.08 9.52 13.73
CA ILE A 47 -23.78 9.33 15.15
C ILE A 47 -24.89 9.94 16.03
N LYS A 48 -25.27 11.19 15.74
CA LYS A 48 -26.34 11.89 16.52
C LYS A 48 -27.68 11.22 16.37
N ALA A 49 -27.99 10.60 15.26
CA ALA A 49 -29.24 9.86 15.02
C ALA A 49 -29.19 8.40 15.53
N ASP A 50 -28.08 7.94 16.07
CA ASP A 50 -27.82 6.52 16.44
C ASP A 50 -28.13 5.54 15.29
N LYS A 51 -27.78 5.94 14.06
CA LYS A 51 -28.01 5.19 12.80
C LYS A 51 -26.69 4.91 12.10
N LEU A 52 -25.82 4.18 12.79
CA LEU A 52 -24.52 3.82 12.24
C LEU A 52 -24.63 2.61 11.30
N SER A 53 -23.95 2.71 10.17
CA SER A 53 -23.52 1.59 9.33
C SER A 53 -22.07 1.22 9.64
N SER A 54 -21.58 0.12 9.10
CA SER A 54 -20.16 -0.23 9.22
C SER A 54 -19.27 0.81 8.54
N ILE A 55 -18.09 1.03 9.11
CA ILE A 55 -17.17 2.13 8.75
C ILE A 55 -15.74 1.57 8.63
N ILE A 56 -15.01 2.06 7.66
CA ILE A 56 -13.56 1.88 7.58
C ILE A 56 -12.90 3.25 7.68
N PHE A 57 -12.11 3.46 8.73
CA PHE A 57 -11.23 4.61 8.87
C PHE A 57 -9.85 4.28 8.32
N TYR A 58 -9.36 5.05 7.36
CA TYR A 58 -7.99 4.90 6.90
C TYR A 58 -7.26 6.25 6.93
N GLY A 59 -5.93 6.20 6.95
CA GLY A 59 -5.07 7.39 6.97
C GLY A 59 -3.86 7.21 7.87
N PRO A 60 -2.94 8.20 7.90
CA PRO A 60 -1.67 8.12 8.62
C PRO A 60 -1.82 7.86 10.12
N PRO A 61 -0.77 7.35 10.80
CA PRO A 61 -0.80 7.16 12.25
C PRO A 61 -0.95 8.50 12.97
N GLY A 62 -1.55 8.47 14.17
CA GLY A 62 -1.73 9.67 15.00
C GLY A 62 -2.84 10.64 14.56
N THR A 63 -3.58 10.34 13.51
CA THR A 63 -4.68 11.18 12.99
C THR A 63 -6.02 11.04 13.72
N GLY A 64 -6.12 10.10 14.69
CA GLY A 64 -7.28 9.96 15.55
C GLY A 64 -8.25 8.83 15.22
N LYS A 65 -7.90 7.83 14.36
CA LYS A 65 -8.77 6.69 13.99
C LYS A 65 -9.37 5.98 15.21
N THR A 66 -8.53 5.50 16.11
CA THR A 66 -8.95 4.83 17.36
C THR A 66 -9.73 5.76 18.29
N THR A 67 -9.38 7.04 18.28
CA THR A 67 -10.06 8.08 19.07
C THR A 67 -11.49 8.28 18.58
N LEU A 68 -11.69 8.46 17.27
CA LEU A 68 -13.02 8.59 16.67
C LEU A 68 -13.89 7.35 16.94
N ALA A 69 -13.35 6.16 16.81
CA ALA A 69 -14.08 4.92 17.11
C ALA A 69 -14.62 4.91 18.56
N LYS A 70 -13.78 5.32 19.53
CA LYS A 70 -14.19 5.43 20.93
C LYS A 70 -15.24 6.52 21.17
N VAL A 71 -15.06 7.70 20.57
CA VAL A 71 -16.05 8.80 20.66
C VAL A 71 -17.40 8.36 20.08
N ILE A 72 -17.40 7.65 18.97
CA ILE A 72 -18.61 7.07 18.38
C ILE A 72 -19.27 6.11 19.37
N ALA A 73 -18.51 5.22 19.96
CA ALA A 73 -19.01 4.26 20.93
C ALA A 73 -19.63 4.94 22.17
N HIS A 74 -19.00 5.97 22.69
CA HIS A 74 -19.53 6.73 23.83
C HIS A 74 -20.78 7.56 23.49
N THR A 75 -20.96 7.93 22.24
CA THR A 75 -22.08 8.77 21.80
C THR A 75 -23.29 7.95 21.38
N THR A 76 -23.12 6.66 21.12
CA THR A 76 -24.17 5.76 20.63
C THR A 76 -24.59 4.74 21.70
N SER A 77 -25.71 4.09 21.50
CA SER A 77 -26.26 3.09 22.45
C SER A 77 -25.62 1.69 22.30
N GLY A 78 -24.70 1.50 21.35
CA GLY A 78 -24.07 0.22 21.08
C GLY A 78 -23.03 -0.20 22.13
N GLU A 79 -22.94 -1.51 22.39
CA GLU A 79 -21.86 -2.06 23.22
C GLU A 79 -20.55 -2.03 22.43
N PHE A 80 -19.47 -1.51 23.04
CA PHE A 80 -18.18 -1.36 22.37
C PHE A 80 -17.22 -2.48 22.71
N THR A 81 -16.75 -3.19 21.70
CA THR A 81 -15.70 -4.20 21.82
C THR A 81 -14.56 -3.87 20.88
N GLN A 82 -13.34 -3.94 21.38
CA GLN A 82 -12.12 -3.64 20.60
C GLN A 82 -11.27 -4.90 20.42
N ILE A 83 -10.84 -5.14 19.19
CA ILE A 83 -9.84 -6.16 18.83
C ILE A 83 -8.67 -5.48 18.14
N ASN A 84 -7.46 -5.95 18.43
CA ASN A 84 -6.26 -5.57 17.66
C ASN A 84 -5.88 -6.72 16.75
N ALA A 85 -5.96 -6.51 15.43
CA ALA A 85 -5.71 -7.53 14.43
C ALA A 85 -4.25 -8.03 14.39
N THR A 86 -3.30 -7.32 15.03
CA THR A 86 -1.91 -7.79 15.13
C THR A 86 -1.71 -8.94 16.12
N VAL A 87 -2.64 -9.11 17.06
CA VAL A 87 -2.54 -10.09 18.16
C VAL A 87 -3.68 -11.09 18.12
N ALA A 88 -4.87 -10.64 17.71
CA ALA A 88 -6.10 -11.43 17.78
C ALA A 88 -6.13 -12.56 16.74
N GLY A 89 -6.57 -13.73 17.19
CA GLY A 89 -6.83 -14.91 16.38
C GLY A 89 -8.32 -15.17 16.13
N LYS A 90 -8.59 -16.30 15.47
CA LYS A 90 -9.97 -16.73 15.16
C LYS A 90 -10.83 -16.91 16.42
N LYS A 91 -10.25 -17.43 17.50
CA LYS A 91 -10.95 -17.65 18.77
C LYS A 91 -11.46 -16.36 19.39
N ASP A 92 -10.64 -15.31 19.38
CA ASP A 92 -11.02 -14.00 19.94
C ASP A 92 -12.22 -13.42 19.18
N MET A 93 -12.24 -13.59 17.85
CA MET A 93 -13.39 -13.18 17.04
C MET A 93 -14.64 -13.99 17.34
N GLU A 94 -14.53 -15.31 17.52
CA GLU A 94 -15.64 -16.19 17.87
C GLU A 94 -16.26 -15.81 19.23
N GLU A 95 -15.43 -15.49 20.22
CA GLU A 95 -15.88 -15.02 21.55
C GLU A 95 -16.63 -13.69 21.46
N VAL A 96 -16.10 -12.74 20.70
CA VAL A 96 -16.76 -11.44 20.49
C VAL A 96 -18.10 -11.59 19.77
N ILE A 97 -18.16 -12.40 18.72
CA ILE A 97 -19.42 -12.65 17.99
C ILE A 97 -20.44 -13.35 18.88
N LYS A 98 -20.03 -14.31 19.70
CA LYS A 98 -20.90 -14.96 20.67
C LYS A 98 -21.47 -13.94 21.66
N SER A 99 -20.61 -13.12 22.26
CA SER A 99 -21.03 -12.04 23.17
C SER A 99 -21.99 -11.06 22.49
N ALA A 100 -21.71 -10.67 21.24
CA ALA A 100 -22.58 -9.78 20.47
C ALA A 100 -23.98 -10.36 20.26
N LYS A 101 -24.09 -11.66 19.94
CA LYS A 101 -25.38 -12.36 19.83
C LYS A 101 -26.13 -12.41 21.15
N ASP A 102 -25.42 -12.68 22.24
CA ASP A 102 -26.00 -12.73 23.56
C ASP A 102 -26.55 -11.34 23.98
N ILE A 103 -25.79 -10.27 23.74
CA ILE A 103 -26.19 -8.87 24.00
C ILE A 103 -27.39 -8.49 23.14
N GLN A 104 -27.37 -8.84 21.86
CA GLN A 104 -28.49 -8.56 20.96
C GLN A 104 -29.77 -9.32 21.41
N GLY A 105 -29.62 -10.60 21.78
CA GLY A 105 -30.75 -11.43 22.22
C GLY A 105 -31.33 -11.01 23.55
N MET A 106 -30.50 -10.63 24.54
CA MET A 106 -30.95 -10.26 25.90
C MET A 106 -31.41 -8.82 26.01
N TYR A 107 -30.72 -7.90 25.32
CA TYR A 107 -30.93 -6.46 25.54
C TYR A 107 -31.39 -5.70 24.30
N GLY A 108 -31.44 -6.34 23.12
CA GLY A 108 -31.78 -5.70 21.85
C GLY A 108 -30.75 -4.65 21.40
N ARG A 109 -29.55 -4.66 22.00
CA ARG A 109 -28.45 -3.72 21.67
C ARG A 109 -27.54 -4.28 20.61
N LYS A 110 -27.04 -3.40 19.74
CA LYS A 110 -26.02 -3.75 18.75
C LYS A 110 -24.63 -3.67 19.37
N THR A 111 -23.72 -4.48 18.88
CA THR A 111 -22.31 -4.42 19.26
C THR A 111 -21.53 -3.67 18.20
N ILE A 112 -20.79 -2.65 18.62
CA ILE A 112 -19.80 -1.95 17.78
C ILE A 112 -18.48 -2.68 17.95
N LEU A 113 -18.07 -3.40 16.91
CA LEU A 113 -16.78 -4.09 16.88
C LEU A 113 -15.74 -3.19 16.23
N PHE A 114 -14.82 -2.66 17.03
CA PHE A 114 -13.68 -1.91 16.54
C PHE A 114 -12.49 -2.83 16.30
N ILE A 115 -11.97 -2.84 15.09
CA ILE A 115 -10.78 -3.62 14.70
C ILE A 115 -9.66 -2.64 14.33
N ASP A 116 -8.65 -2.57 15.19
CA ASP A 116 -7.45 -1.78 14.91
C ASP A 116 -6.51 -2.58 14.00
N GLU A 117 -5.93 -1.91 13.00
CA GLU A 117 -5.05 -2.49 11.97
C GLU A 117 -5.71 -3.64 11.19
N ILE A 118 -6.98 -3.45 10.74
CA ILE A 118 -7.80 -4.50 10.09
C ILE A 118 -7.10 -5.17 8.90
N HIS A 119 -6.17 -4.48 8.23
CA HIS A 119 -5.35 -5.03 7.14
C HIS A 119 -4.44 -6.19 7.58
N ARG A 120 -4.20 -6.36 8.87
CA ARG A 120 -3.45 -7.51 9.43
C ARG A 120 -4.23 -8.80 9.46
N PHE A 121 -5.55 -8.73 9.39
CA PHE A 121 -6.36 -9.92 9.22
C PHE A 121 -6.23 -10.48 7.80
N ASN A 122 -6.02 -11.78 7.69
CA ASN A 122 -6.05 -12.47 6.41
C ASN A 122 -7.47 -12.48 5.83
N LYS A 123 -7.58 -12.81 4.52
CA LYS A 123 -8.88 -12.82 3.82
C LYS A 123 -9.91 -13.71 4.52
N GLY A 124 -9.54 -14.88 5.00
CA GLY A 124 -10.47 -15.78 5.71
C GLY A 124 -10.98 -15.22 7.04
N GLN A 125 -10.16 -14.45 7.76
CA GLN A 125 -10.59 -13.75 8.98
C GLN A 125 -11.53 -12.58 8.66
N GLN A 126 -11.27 -11.86 7.59
CA GLN A 126 -12.15 -10.80 7.13
C GLN A 126 -13.49 -11.36 6.61
N ASP A 127 -13.47 -12.48 5.87
CA ASP A 127 -14.68 -13.18 5.40
C ASP A 127 -15.54 -13.71 6.54
N TYR A 128 -14.93 -14.14 7.65
CA TYR A 128 -15.64 -14.60 8.82
C TYR A 128 -16.57 -13.53 9.42
N LEU A 129 -16.24 -12.25 9.27
CA LEU A 129 -17.06 -11.14 9.81
C LEU A 129 -18.27 -10.82 8.92
N LEU A 130 -18.25 -11.18 7.64
CA LEU A 130 -19.28 -10.79 6.67
C LEU A 130 -20.71 -11.13 7.09
N PRO A 131 -21.05 -12.37 7.51
CA PRO A 131 -22.41 -12.72 7.88
C PRO A 131 -22.96 -11.84 9.02
N PHE A 132 -22.09 -11.48 9.99
CA PHE A 132 -22.49 -10.73 11.18
C PHE A 132 -22.57 -9.21 10.92
N VAL A 133 -21.90 -8.72 9.89
CA VAL A 133 -22.08 -7.36 9.36
C VAL A 133 -23.37 -7.29 8.54
N GLU A 134 -23.67 -8.32 7.76
CA GLU A 134 -24.88 -8.40 6.92
C GLU A 134 -26.17 -8.50 7.73
N ASP A 135 -26.20 -9.34 8.76
CA ASP A 135 -27.37 -9.54 9.61
C ASP A 135 -27.52 -8.47 10.71
N GLY A 136 -26.52 -7.57 10.82
CA GLY A 136 -26.53 -6.47 11.79
C GLY A 136 -26.25 -6.89 13.23
N THR A 137 -25.74 -8.09 13.46
CA THR A 137 -25.25 -8.54 14.79
C THR A 137 -24.15 -7.62 15.28
N ILE A 138 -23.27 -7.18 14.37
CA ILE A 138 -22.21 -6.22 14.65
C ILE A 138 -22.28 -5.02 13.70
N ILE A 139 -21.86 -3.86 14.21
CA ILE A 139 -21.46 -2.70 13.41
C ILE A 139 -19.94 -2.70 13.41
N LEU A 140 -19.33 -2.94 12.26
CA LEU A 140 -17.87 -2.97 12.13
C LEU A 140 -17.33 -1.54 12.02
N ILE A 141 -16.34 -1.19 12.84
CA ILE A 141 -15.48 -0.03 12.64
C ILE A 141 -14.06 -0.54 12.45
N GLY A 142 -13.59 -0.62 11.21
CA GLY A 142 -12.22 -0.99 10.89
C GLY A 142 -11.32 0.25 10.88
N ALA A 143 -10.10 0.15 11.43
CA ALA A 143 -9.07 1.17 11.30
C ALA A 143 -7.86 0.58 10.59
N THR A 144 -7.28 1.34 9.67
CA THR A 144 -6.07 0.96 8.94
C THR A 144 -5.22 2.16 8.60
N THR A 145 -3.91 1.97 8.51
CA THR A 145 -2.97 2.94 7.94
C THR A 145 -2.76 2.73 6.44
N GLU A 146 -3.24 1.61 5.91
CA GLU A 146 -3.08 1.19 4.52
C GLU A 146 -4.32 1.52 3.68
N ASN A 147 -4.14 1.62 2.37
CA ASN A 147 -5.25 1.87 1.46
C ASN A 147 -6.24 0.69 1.50
N PRO A 148 -7.48 0.90 2.00
CA PRO A 148 -8.44 -0.18 2.20
C PRO A 148 -8.84 -0.89 0.92
N TYR A 149 -8.76 -0.25 -0.24
CA TYR A 149 -9.11 -0.86 -1.52
C TYR A 149 -8.16 -1.98 -1.95
N PHE A 150 -6.94 -2.03 -1.38
CA PHE A 150 -5.99 -3.11 -1.65
C PHE A 150 -5.98 -4.18 -0.55
N GLU A 151 -6.22 -3.78 0.69
CA GLU A 151 -5.95 -4.63 1.86
C GLU A 151 -7.21 -5.17 2.54
N VAL A 152 -8.34 -4.50 2.35
CA VAL A 152 -9.63 -4.95 2.93
C VAL A 152 -10.44 -5.67 1.87
N ASN A 153 -11.10 -6.77 2.27
CA ASN A 153 -11.95 -7.55 1.38
C ASN A 153 -13.05 -6.68 0.74
N GLY A 154 -13.19 -6.77 -0.58
CA GLY A 154 -14.17 -6.01 -1.35
C GLY A 154 -15.61 -6.21 -0.87
N ALA A 155 -15.94 -7.39 -0.32
CA ALA A 155 -17.26 -7.66 0.26
C ALA A 155 -17.52 -6.88 1.56
N LEU A 156 -16.51 -6.67 2.41
CA LEU A 156 -16.60 -5.77 3.57
C LEU A 156 -16.67 -4.31 3.16
N LEU A 157 -15.87 -3.90 2.16
CA LEU A 157 -15.88 -2.53 1.66
C LEU A 157 -17.23 -2.14 1.09
N SER A 158 -17.88 -3.03 0.33
CA SER A 158 -19.20 -2.76 -0.25
C SER A 158 -20.31 -2.55 0.79
N ARG A 159 -20.08 -2.95 2.03
CA ARG A 159 -21.01 -2.83 3.18
C ARG A 159 -20.57 -1.79 4.19
N SER A 160 -19.49 -1.07 3.91
CA SER A 160 -18.89 -0.09 4.82
C SER A 160 -18.77 1.27 4.15
N ILE A 161 -18.88 2.33 4.95
CA ILE A 161 -18.55 3.68 4.48
C ILE A 161 -17.08 3.93 4.80
N ILE A 162 -16.33 4.36 3.80
CA ILE A 162 -14.90 4.62 3.94
C ILE A 162 -14.70 6.10 4.24
N PHE A 163 -13.95 6.41 5.30
CA PHE A 163 -13.55 7.77 5.66
C PHE A 163 -12.03 7.87 5.73
N GLU A 164 -11.50 8.82 4.99
CA GLU A 164 -10.09 9.18 5.03
C GLU A 164 -9.83 10.19 6.13
N LEU A 165 -8.94 9.85 7.07
CA LEU A 165 -8.42 10.79 8.06
C LEU A 165 -7.11 11.40 7.54
N LYS A 166 -7.07 12.72 7.50
CA LYS A 166 -5.90 13.48 7.06
C LYS A 166 -4.95 13.78 8.22
N PRO A 167 -3.65 14.00 7.96
CA PRO A 167 -2.77 14.59 8.96
C PRO A 167 -3.42 15.83 9.58
N LEU A 168 -3.25 16.01 10.89
CA LEU A 168 -3.75 17.21 11.56
C LEU A 168 -3.02 18.45 11.06
N GLU A 169 -3.74 19.53 10.94
CA GLU A 169 -3.13 20.81 10.57
C GLU A 169 -2.28 21.37 11.72
N LYS A 170 -1.37 22.27 11.41
CA LYS A 170 -0.46 22.87 12.39
C LYS A 170 -1.20 23.50 13.57
N GLU A 171 -2.31 24.20 13.28
CA GLU A 171 -3.13 24.84 14.32
C GLU A 171 -3.86 23.82 15.19
N ASP A 172 -4.27 22.67 14.63
CA ASP A 172 -4.86 21.55 15.38
C ASP A 172 -3.84 21.00 16.40
N ILE A 173 -2.60 20.80 15.97
CA ILE A 173 -1.52 20.31 16.84
C ILE A 173 -1.21 21.34 17.93
N LYS A 174 -1.13 22.65 17.62
CA LYS A 174 -0.94 23.69 18.63
C LYS A 174 -2.05 23.67 19.67
N GLN A 175 -3.30 23.51 19.26
CA GLN A 175 -4.42 23.39 20.18
C GLN A 175 -4.27 22.19 21.11
N LEU A 176 -3.85 21.03 20.57
CA LEU A 176 -3.57 19.84 21.37
C LEU A 176 -2.42 20.04 22.35
N LEU A 177 -1.34 20.69 21.92
CA LEU A 177 -0.18 21.01 22.78
C LEU A 177 -0.55 21.97 23.92
N LYS A 178 -1.33 23.03 23.64
CA LYS A 178 -1.84 23.92 24.68
C LYS A 178 -2.70 23.16 25.70
N ARG A 179 -3.61 22.32 25.21
CA ARG A 179 -4.43 21.49 26.08
C ARG A 179 -3.57 20.52 26.90
N ALA A 180 -2.55 19.92 26.30
CA ALA A 180 -1.63 19.01 26.98
C ALA A 180 -0.91 19.66 28.14
N VAL A 181 -0.44 20.88 27.98
CA VAL A 181 0.36 21.60 28.99
C VAL A 181 -0.51 22.21 30.08
N TYR A 182 -1.67 22.78 29.73
CA TYR A 182 -2.45 23.64 30.64
C TYR A 182 -3.71 22.99 31.23
N ASP A 183 -4.18 21.85 30.70
CA ASP A 183 -5.31 21.12 31.27
C ASP A 183 -4.91 20.48 32.61
N THR A 184 -5.58 20.86 33.70
CA THR A 184 -5.28 20.37 35.04
C THR A 184 -5.89 19.00 35.35
N GLU A 185 -6.91 18.57 34.60
CA GLU A 185 -7.60 17.31 34.84
C GLU A 185 -6.99 16.16 34.01
N LYS A 186 -6.86 16.36 32.70
CA LYS A 186 -6.40 15.33 31.76
C LYS A 186 -4.98 15.57 31.26
N GLY A 187 -4.50 16.82 31.33
CA GLY A 187 -3.18 17.23 30.86
C GLY A 187 -2.11 17.18 31.94
N MET A 188 -1.15 18.07 31.80
CA MET A 188 0.00 18.24 32.69
C MET A 188 -0.02 19.60 33.45
N GLY A 189 -1.19 20.23 33.58
CA GLY A 189 -1.32 21.54 34.24
C GLY A 189 -0.82 21.57 35.68
N SER A 190 -0.81 20.45 36.40
CA SER A 190 -0.25 20.34 37.76
C SER A 190 1.29 20.48 37.83
N TYR A 191 1.98 20.44 36.69
CA TYR A 191 3.46 20.61 36.64
C TYR A 191 3.90 22.08 36.57
N ASP A 192 2.95 23.02 36.37
CA ASP A 192 3.24 24.46 36.19
C ASP A 192 4.22 24.72 35.03
N ALA A 193 4.04 24.00 33.93
CA ALA A 193 4.89 24.14 32.77
C ALA A 193 4.45 25.32 31.88
N VAL A 194 5.43 26.01 31.32
CA VAL A 194 5.27 27.11 30.36
C VAL A 194 5.78 26.65 29.00
N LEU A 195 4.89 26.55 28.03
CA LEU A 195 5.26 26.24 26.64
C LEU A 195 5.54 27.53 25.86
N HIS A 196 6.78 27.73 25.46
CA HIS A 196 7.17 28.88 24.65
C HIS A 196 6.58 28.77 23.22
N GLU A 197 6.26 29.92 22.61
CA GLU A 197 5.59 29.96 21.29
C GLU A 197 6.47 29.36 20.20
N ASP A 198 7.77 29.63 20.18
CA ASP A 198 8.73 29.06 19.24
C ASP A 198 8.88 27.53 19.37
N ALA A 199 8.87 27.02 20.61
CA ALA A 199 8.85 25.60 20.90
C ALA A 199 7.54 24.95 20.41
N MET A 200 6.42 25.60 20.62
CA MET A 200 5.12 25.13 20.16
C MET A 200 5.03 25.11 18.62
N GLU A 201 5.48 26.18 17.94
CA GLU A 201 5.57 26.26 16.49
C GLU A 201 6.42 25.12 15.93
N PHE A 202 7.62 24.96 16.47
CA PHE A 202 8.55 23.92 16.08
C PHE A 202 7.96 22.51 16.28
N ARG A 203 7.32 22.25 17.43
CA ARG A 203 6.69 20.94 17.69
C ARG A 203 5.51 20.65 16.78
N ALA A 204 4.71 21.66 16.44
CA ALA A 204 3.62 21.52 15.51
C ALA A 204 4.12 21.17 14.10
N ASP A 205 5.18 21.82 13.63
CA ASP A 205 5.78 21.54 12.32
C ASP A 205 6.39 20.13 12.26
N ILE A 206 7.24 19.78 13.24
CA ILE A 206 7.99 18.52 13.18
C ILE A 206 7.11 17.28 13.40
N SER A 207 5.92 17.44 14.02
CA SER A 207 4.99 16.34 14.24
C SER A 207 4.42 15.77 12.93
N GLY A 208 4.40 16.60 11.86
CA GLY A 208 3.84 16.21 10.57
C GLY A 208 2.38 15.78 10.65
N GLY A 209 1.60 16.40 11.56
CA GLY A 209 0.19 16.10 11.78
C GLY A 209 -0.11 14.86 12.63
N ASP A 210 0.91 14.25 13.25
CA ASP A 210 0.78 13.13 14.19
C ASP A 210 0.61 13.64 15.63
N ALA A 211 -0.63 13.63 16.14
CA ALA A 211 -0.95 14.07 17.50
C ALA A 211 -0.23 13.25 18.58
N ARG A 212 -0.09 11.93 18.39
CA ARG A 212 0.57 11.05 19.37
C ARG A 212 2.04 11.40 19.49
N HIS A 213 2.69 11.64 18.35
CA HIS A 213 4.09 12.08 18.33
C HIS A 213 4.29 13.44 19.02
N ALA A 214 3.40 14.41 18.75
CA ALA A 214 3.45 15.71 19.38
C ALA A 214 3.27 15.63 20.91
N LEU A 215 2.26 14.87 21.37
CA LEU A 215 1.91 14.73 22.78
C LEU A 215 2.97 13.96 23.59
N ASN A 216 3.51 12.87 23.04
CA ASN A 216 4.56 12.11 23.74
C ASN A 216 5.84 12.93 23.94
N ALA A 217 6.18 13.78 22.99
CA ALA A 217 7.38 14.59 23.10
C ALA A 217 7.22 15.74 24.11
N ILE A 218 6.03 16.36 24.19
CA ILE A 218 5.77 17.39 25.19
C ILE A 218 5.71 16.77 26.60
N GLU A 219 5.14 15.58 26.74
CA GLU A 219 5.13 14.82 27.99
C GLU A 219 6.57 14.55 28.47
N LEU A 220 7.43 14.04 27.59
CA LEU A 220 8.84 13.80 27.89
C LEU A 220 9.54 15.09 28.30
N GLY A 221 9.35 16.19 27.56
CA GLY A 221 9.93 17.48 27.85
C GLY A 221 9.57 17.97 29.25
N ILE A 222 8.29 17.92 29.63
CA ILE A 222 7.84 18.35 30.95
C ILE A 222 8.39 17.45 32.07
N MET A 223 8.45 16.14 31.84
CA MET A 223 8.90 15.17 32.84
C MET A 223 10.43 15.21 33.08
N THR A 224 11.20 15.65 32.10
CA THR A 224 12.68 15.61 32.16
C THR A 224 13.33 16.97 32.38
N THR A 225 12.61 18.07 32.21
CA THR A 225 13.14 19.43 32.40
C THR A 225 12.98 19.85 33.86
N GLY A 226 14.07 20.38 34.43
CA GLY A 226 14.05 20.93 35.79
C GLY A 226 13.24 22.22 35.89
N ARG A 227 12.88 22.60 37.13
CA ARG A 227 12.25 23.89 37.39
C ARG A 227 13.30 24.99 37.38
N ASP A 228 12.96 26.11 36.80
CA ASP A 228 13.79 27.32 36.76
C ASP A 228 13.68 28.15 38.05
N GLU A 229 14.37 29.26 38.12
CA GLU A 229 14.39 30.16 39.28
C GLU A 229 12.98 30.67 39.67
N ASP A 230 12.06 30.77 38.72
CA ASP A 230 10.66 31.14 38.94
C ASP A 230 9.78 29.97 39.45
N GLY A 231 10.37 28.79 39.64
CA GLY A 231 9.71 27.56 40.09
C GLY A 231 8.91 26.85 39.00
N LYS A 232 8.95 27.29 37.76
CA LYS A 232 8.22 26.71 36.61
C LYS A 232 9.14 25.87 35.75
N ILE A 233 8.50 25.01 34.93
CA ILE A 233 9.18 24.21 33.92
C ILE A 233 9.04 24.95 32.58
N HIS A 234 10.14 25.43 32.02
CA HIS A 234 10.14 26.13 30.74
C HIS A 234 10.44 25.19 29.57
N ILE A 235 9.47 24.97 28.70
CA ILE A 235 9.67 24.23 27.46
C ILE A 235 10.07 25.22 26.38
N THR A 236 11.37 25.43 26.27
CA THR A 236 12.04 26.28 25.30
C THR A 236 12.23 25.53 23.97
N LEU A 237 12.66 26.23 22.91
CA LEU A 237 12.99 25.62 21.62
C LEU A 237 14.09 24.55 21.78
N ASP A 238 15.11 24.80 22.59
CA ASP A 238 16.20 23.83 22.84
C ASP A 238 15.67 22.54 23.46
N VAL A 239 14.83 22.63 24.50
CA VAL A 239 14.17 21.49 25.13
C VAL A 239 13.30 20.76 24.11
N ALA A 240 12.54 21.49 23.31
CA ALA A 240 11.71 20.92 22.29
C ALA A 240 12.52 20.17 21.20
N GLN A 241 13.71 20.65 20.87
CA GLN A 241 14.64 20.00 19.95
C GLN A 241 15.27 18.74 20.53
N GLU A 242 15.69 18.77 21.79
CA GLU A 242 16.25 17.59 22.49
C GLU A 242 15.24 16.44 22.61
N CYS A 243 13.97 16.77 22.82
CA CYS A 243 12.87 15.79 22.88
C CYS A 243 12.49 15.19 21.51
N ILE A 244 13.17 15.58 20.44
CA ILE A 244 13.07 14.86 19.18
C ILE A 244 13.86 13.55 19.32
N GLN A 245 13.19 12.47 19.68
CA GLN A 245 13.70 11.17 19.26
C GLN A 245 13.85 11.26 17.74
N LYS A 246 15.10 11.12 17.23
CA LYS A 246 15.34 11.12 15.77
C LYS A 246 14.25 10.27 15.15
N ARG A 247 13.32 10.91 14.47
CA ARG A 247 12.40 10.21 13.62
C ARG A 247 13.31 9.46 12.66
N ALA A 248 13.48 8.15 12.83
CA ALA A 248 13.52 7.38 11.61
C ALA A 248 12.33 7.93 10.84
N VAL A 249 12.58 8.59 9.71
CA VAL A 249 11.51 9.03 8.81
C VAL A 249 10.70 7.78 8.63
N ARG A 250 9.60 7.67 9.37
CA ARG A 250 8.65 6.60 9.18
C ARG A 250 8.02 6.91 7.85
N TYR A 251 8.70 6.49 6.87
CA TYR A 251 8.10 6.06 5.65
C TYR A 251 7.07 5.05 6.12
N ASP A 252 5.83 5.49 6.11
CA ASP A 252 4.73 4.60 6.40
C ASP A 252 4.76 3.57 5.26
N LYS A 253 5.28 2.37 5.55
CA LYS A 253 5.42 1.28 4.58
C LYS A 253 4.08 0.88 3.97
N SER A 254 3.00 1.46 4.45
CA SER A 254 1.62 1.13 4.16
C SER A 254 0.73 2.34 3.83
N GLY A 255 1.25 3.57 3.81
CA GLY A 255 0.45 4.77 3.51
C GLY A 255 0.48 5.19 2.03
N ASP A 256 -0.44 6.07 1.61
CA ASP A 256 -0.52 6.60 0.23
C ASP A 256 0.81 7.18 -0.25
N ASN A 257 1.61 7.82 0.64
CA ASN A 257 2.96 8.29 0.35
C ASN A 257 3.94 7.18 -0.06
N HIS A 258 3.74 5.95 0.40
CA HIS A 258 4.55 4.80 0.01
C HIS A 258 4.27 4.43 -1.45
N TYR A 259 3.00 4.22 -1.79
CA TYR A 259 2.60 3.89 -3.14
C TYR A 259 2.91 5.02 -4.12
N ASP A 260 2.75 6.27 -3.71
CA ASP A 260 3.09 7.45 -4.50
C ASP A 260 4.59 7.54 -4.79
N THR A 261 5.45 7.25 -3.79
CA THR A 261 6.91 7.26 -3.99
C THR A 261 7.35 6.13 -4.91
N ILE A 262 6.80 4.91 -4.74
CA ILE A 262 7.06 3.78 -5.63
C ILE A 262 6.58 4.09 -7.06
N SER A 263 5.38 4.66 -7.19
CA SER A 263 4.82 5.07 -8.48
C SER A 263 5.69 6.13 -9.14
N ALA A 264 6.16 7.13 -8.39
CA ALA A 264 7.07 8.15 -8.89
C ALA A 264 8.42 7.56 -9.31
N PHE A 265 8.99 6.62 -8.53
CA PHE A 265 10.21 5.89 -8.87
C PHE A 265 10.08 5.15 -10.21
N ILE A 266 9.03 4.35 -10.37
CA ILE A 266 8.77 3.60 -11.60
C ILE A 266 8.56 4.56 -12.78
N LYS A 267 7.74 5.61 -12.61
CA LYS A 267 7.46 6.61 -13.65
C LYS A 267 8.70 7.39 -14.06
N SER A 268 9.63 7.64 -13.13
CA SER A 268 10.90 8.29 -13.43
C SER A 268 11.81 7.41 -14.31
N MET A 269 11.94 6.12 -14.00
CA MET A 269 12.67 5.17 -14.84
C MET A 269 12.01 5.02 -16.22
N ARG A 270 10.69 4.90 -16.28
CA ARG A 270 9.90 4.85 -17.53
C ARG A 270 10.06 6.10 -18.36
N GLY A 271 10.04 7.27 -17.71
CA GLY A 271 10.16 8.59 -18.32
C GLY A 271 11.59 8.99 -18.70
N SER A 272 12.59 8.12 -18.47
CA SER A 272 14.02 8.37 -18.75
C SER A 272 14.59 9.57 -17.98
N ASP A 273 14.19 9.72 -16.72
CA ASP A 273 14.76 10.71 -15.79
C ASP A 273 15.59 9.99 -14.71
N PRO A 274 16.92 9.84 -14.90
CA PRO A 274 17.78 9.14 -13.95
C PRO A 274 17.94 9.91 -12.63
N ASP A 275 17.88 11.24 -12.62
CA ASP A 275 18.03 12.06 -11.43
C ASP A 275 16.81 11.90 -10.51
N ALA A 276 15.61 11.96 -11.06
CA ALA A 276 14.38 11.66 -10.33
C ALA A 276 14.34 10.20 -9.85
N ALA A 277 14.79 9.25 -10.66
CA ALA A 277 14.86 7.84 -10.27
C ALA A 277 15.77 7.63 -9.05
N VAL A 278 16.98 8.19 -9.07
CA VAL A 278 17.90 8.11 -7.92
C VAL A 278 17.37 8.84 -6.68
N TYR A 279 16.71 9.99 -6.87
CA TYR A 279 16.09 10.71 -5.75
C TYR A 279 14.99 9.89 -5.07
N TYR A 280 14.07 9.30 -5.84
CA TYR A 280 13.01 8.47 -5.25
C TYR A 280 13.54 7.15 -4.68
N LEU A 281 14.60 6.56 -5.27
CA LEU A 281 15.33 5.44 -4.70
C LEU A 281 15.89 5.80 -3.32
N ALA A 282 16.61 6.92 -3.22
CA ALA A 282 17.18 7.40 -1.95
C ALA A 282 16.08 7.64 -0.91
N ARG A 283 14.93 8.20 -1.32
CA ARG A 283 13.78 8.42 -0.46
C ARG A 283 13.20 7.11 0.07
N MET A 284 13.10 6.05 -0.75
CA MET A 284 12.66 4.72 -0.32
C MET A 284 13.67 4.06 0.63
N LEU A 285 14.96 4.13 0.32
CA LEU A 285 16.02 3.57 1.17
C LEU A 285 16.12 4.26 2.51
N TYR A 286 16.04 5.60 2.53
CA TYR A 286 16.04 6.40 3.75
C TYR A 286 14.84 6.07 4.65
N ALA A 287 13.73 5.73 4.03
CA ALA A 287 12.52 5.30 4.70
C ALA A 287 12.55 3.83 5.18
N GLY A 288 13.61 3.10 4.90
CA GLY A 288 13.81 1.71 5.31
C GLY A 288 13.01 0.70 4.47
N GLU A 289 12.74 1.02 3.19
CA GLU A 289 12.11 0.08 2.28
C GLU A 289 13.00 -1.14 2.04
N SER A 290 12.36 -2.28 1.78
CA SER A 290 13.09 -3.51 1.50
C SER A 290 13.90 -3.40 0.21
N VAL A 291 15.21 -3.65 0.29
CA VAL A 291 16.09 -3.66 -0.88
C VAL A 291 15.66 -4.68 -1.94
N THR A 292 15.11 -5.83 -1.49
CA THR A 292 14.59 -6.87 -2.40
C THR A 292 13.30 -6.45 -3.08
N PHE A 293 12.45 -5.68 -2.40
CA PHE A 293 11.27 -5.09 -2.99
C PHE A 293 11.64 -4.06 -4.07
N ILE A 294 12.58 -3.15 -3.77
CA ILE A 294 13.06 -2.14 -4.73
C ILE A 294 13.68 -2.83 -5.95
N ALA A 295 14.54 -3.83 -5.75
CA ALA A 295 15.16 -4.60 -6.83
C ALA A 295 14.10 -5.26 -7.74
N ARG A 296 13.04 -5.83 -7.16
CA ARG A 296 11.92 -6.40 -7.92
C ARG A 296 11.23 -5.34 -8.79
N ARG A 297 11.04 -4.11 -8.29
CA ARG A 297 10.44 -3.03 -9.08
C ARG A 297 11.32 -2.61 -10.25
N ILE A 298 12.63 -2.58 -10.06
CA ILE A 298 13.59 -2.32 -11.15
C ILE A 298 13.51 -3.43 -12.22
N MET A 299 13.46 -4.72 -11.82
CA MET A 299 13.32 -5.83 -12.76
C MET A 299 12.03 -5.76 -13.58
N ILE A 300 10.91 -5.43 -12.93
CA ILE A 300 9.62 -5.29 -13.62
C ILE A 300 9.72 -4.15 -14.64
N CYS A 301 10.23 -2.98 -14.25
CA CYS A 301 10.41 -1.83 -15.14
C CYS A 301 11.35 -2.15 -16.32
N ALA A 302 12.44 -2.90 -16.09
CA ALA A 302 13.33 -3.35 -17.15
C ALA A 302 12.64 -4.24 -18.19
N ALA A 303 11.74 -5.12 -17.74
CA ALA A 303 10.98 -5.99 -18.65
C ALA A 303 9.82 -5.27 -19.33
N GLU A 304 9.11 -4.40 -18.61
CA GLU A 304 7.87 -3.72 -19.02
C GLU A 304 8.17 -2.52 -19.93
N ASP A 305 9.14 -1.66 -19.54
CA ASP A 305 9.34 -0.36 -20.15
C ASP A 305 10.58 -0.30 -21.08
N VAL A 306 11.54 -1.22 -20.91
CA VAL A 306 12.73 -1.34 -21.77
C VAL A 306 12.59 -2.53 -22.71
N GLY A 307 12.22 -3.69 -22.20
CA GLY A 307 11.98 -4.89 -22.98
C GLY A 307 13.16 -5.25 -23.88
N ILE A 308 12.87 -5.52 -25.15
CA ILE A 308 13.88 -5.93 -26.14
C ILE A 308 14.60 -4.70 -26.75
N ALA A 309 14.17 -3.48 -26.49
CA ALA A 309 14.91 -2.30 -26.94
C ALA A 309 16.35 -2.26 -26.38
N ASP A 310 16.54 -2.79 -25.16
CA ASP A 310 17.86 -3.11 -24.62
C ASP A 310 17.83 -4.46 -23.86
N PRO A 311 18.25 -5.56 -24.49
CA PRO A 311 18.22 -6.90 -23.87
C PRO A 311 19.07 -7.03 -22.61
N GLN A 312 19.98 -6.10 -22.33
CA GLN A 312 20.82 -6.14 -21.13
C GLN A 312 20.10 -5.57 -19.90
N ALA A 313 19.07 -4.74 -20.07
CA ALA A 313 18.41 -4.08 -18.96
C ALA A 313 17.85 -5.07 -17.94
N LEU A 314 17.16 -6.11 -18.38
CA LEU A 314 16.66 -7.17 -17.50
C LEU A 314 17.78 -7.98 -16.85
N GLN A 315 18.90 -8.21 -17.56
CA GLN A 315 20.07 -8.93 -17.01
C GLN A 315 20.74 -8.12 -15.89
N VAL A 316 20.94 -6.82 -16.11
CA VAL A 316 21.49 -5.90 -15.09
C VAL A 316 20.58 -5.88 -13.85
N ALA A 317 19.27 -5.69 -14.06
CA ALA A 317 18.30 -5.66 -12.97
C ALA A 317 18.23 -6.99 -12.20
N ALA A 318 18.29 -8.14 -12.88
CA ALA A 318 18.29 -9.45 -12.25
C ALA A 318 19.60 -9.70 -11.47
N SER A 319 20.75 -9.32 -12.03
CA SER A 319 22.03 -9.41 -11.33
C SER A 319 22.08 -8.54 -10.10
N ALA A 320 21.55 -7.32 -10.18
CA ALA A 320 21.42 -6.42 -9.03
C ALA A 320 20.53 -7.03 -7.94
N SER A 321 19.42 -7.64 -8.30
CA SER A 321 18.53 -8.32 -7.33
C SER A 321 19.23 -9.43 -6.56
N LEU A 322 20.03 -10.25 -7.23
CA LEU A 322 20.81 -11.30 -6.58
C LEU A 322 21.96 -10.74 -5.71
N ALA A 323 22.56 -9.65 -6.15
CA ALA A 323 23.69 -9.03 -5.44
C ALA A 323 23.24 -8.36 -4.14
N VAL A 324 22.11 -7.63 -4.13
CA VAL A 324 21.63 -6.93 -2.92
C VAL A 324 21.25 -7.88 -1.80
N GLU A 325 20.79 -9.09 -2.12
CA GLU A 325 20.49 -10.12 -1.12
C GLU A 325 21.74 -10.63 -0.40
N ARG A 326 22.89 -10.63 -1.09
CA ARG A 326 24.16 -11.15 -0.56
C ARG A 326 24.96 -10.07 0.16
N VAL A 327 24.91 -8.85 -0.34
CA VAL A 327 25.75 -7.74 0.14
C VAL A 327 25.10 -7.03 1.34
N GLY A 328 23.78 -6.75 1.26
CA GLY A 328 23.06 -6.02 2.31
C GLY A 328 23.38 -4.51 2.32
N MET A 329 22.74 -3.80 3.26
CA MET A 329 22.99 -2.37 3.49
C MET A 329 24.27 -2.17 4.33
N PRO A 330 25.02 -1.07 4.12
CA PRO A 330 24.69 0.08 3.26
C PRO A 330 25.06 -0.08 1.77
N GLU A 331 25.88 -1.03 1.39
CA GLU A 331 26.45 -1.16 0.04
C GLU A 331 25.40 -1.51 -1.02
N ALA A 332 24.30 -2.18 -0.64
CA ALA A 332 23.19 -2.50 -1.54
C ALA A 332 22.60 -1.26 -2.24
N GLN A 333 22.67 -0.06 -1.61
CA GLN A 333 22.22 1.20 -2.20
C GLN A 333 22.95 1.53 -3.51
N ILE A 334 24.25 1.20 -3.61
CA ILE A 334 25.07 1.46 -4.79
C ILE A 334 24.60 0.59 -5.96
N ILE A 335 24.40 -0.70 -5.67
CA ILE A 335 23.94 -1.69 -6.66
C ILE A 335 22.55 -1.33 -7.20
N LEU A 336 21.64 -0.93 -6.30
CA LEU A 336 20.29 -0.49 -6.69
C LEU A 336 20.34 0.80 -7.53
N SER A 337 21.23 1.74 -7.18
CA SER A 337 21.42 2.98 -7.92
C SER A 337 21.93 2.71 -9.34
N GLU A 338 22.92 1.83 -9.50
CA GLU A 338 23.43 1.42 -10.81
C GLU A 338 22.32 0.84 -11.68
N ALA A 339 21.56 -0.12 -11.16
CA ALA A 339 20.48 -0.76 -11.90
C ALA A 339 19.34 0.23 -12.25
N ALA A 340 18.95 1.10 -11.33
CA ALA A 340 17.90 2.09 -11.56
C ALA A 340 18.31 3.11 -12.64
N MET A 341 19.56 3.61 -12.58
CA MET A 341 20.09 4.53 -13.60
C MET A 341 20.21 3.84 -14.95
N TYR A 342 20.67 2.58 -15.00
CA TYR A 342 20.75 1.83 -16.24
C TYR A 342 19.39 1.73 -16.91
N VAL A 343 18.36 1.29 -16.16
CA VAL A 343 17.00 1.16 -16.67
C VAL A 343 16.42 2.52 -17.07
N ALA A 344 16.68 3.59 -16.30
CA ALA A 344 16.25 4.94 -16.65
C ALA A 344 16.86 5.44 -17.95
N CYS A 345 18.15 5.16 -18.20
CA CYS A 345 18.86 5.64 -19.38
C CYS A 345 18.67 4.74 -20.63
N ALA A 346 18.19 3.51 -20.46
CA ALA A 346 17.99 2.58 -21.56
C ALA A 346 16.92 3.04 -22.56
N PRO A 347 17.02 2.66 -23.85
CA PRO A 347 15.93 2.87 -24.82
C PRO A 347 14.64 2.21 -24.35
N LYS A 348 13.50 2.86 -24.57
CA LYS A 348 12.20 2.40 -24.10
C LYS A 348 11.41 1.65 -25.15
N SER A 349 10.77 0.54 -24.75
CA SER A 349 9.80 -0.20 -25.55
C SER A 349 8.86 -1.00 -24.63
N ASN A 350 7.56 -0.86 -24.83
CA ASN A 350 6.52 -1.65 -24.18
C ASN A 350 6.00 -2.78 -25.10
N ALA A 351 6.65 -3.03 -26.23
CA ALA A 351 6.19 -3.99 -27.25
C ALA A 351 5.96 -5.41 -26.68
N CYS A 352 6.74 -5.82 -25.66
CA CYS A 352 6.53 -7.11 -24.99
C CYS A 352 5.21 -7.15 -24.19
N VAL A 353 4.85 -6.06 -23.54
CA VAL A 353 3.60 -5.95 -22.75
C VAL A 353 2.39 -5.94 -23.68
N GLU A 354 2.47 -5.14 -24.74
CA GLU A 354 1.40 -5.08 -25.77
C GLU A 354 1.20 -6.44 -26.42
N ALA A 355 2.29 -7.11 -26.84
CA ALA A 355 2.24 -8.41 -27.49
C ALA A 355 1.54 -9.48 -26.64
N ILE A 356 1.94 -9.62 -25.37
CA ILE A 356 1.31 -10.62 -24.48
C ILE A 356 -0.11 -10.22 -24.12
N GLY A 357 -0.38 -8.92 -23.90
CA GLY A 357 -1.73 -8.43 -23.61
C GLY A 357 -2.72 -8.71 -24.75
N GLU A 358 -2.33 -8.41 -25.98
CA GLU A 358 -3.16 -8.71 -27.16
C GLU A 358 -3.34 -10.22 -27.39
N ALA A 359 -2.29 -11.02 -27.16
CA ALA A 359 -2.39 -12.48 -27.29
C ALA A 359 -3.33 -13.07 -26.24
N MET A 360 -3.25 -12.61 -24.98
CA MET A 360 -4.18 -13.03 -23.92
C MET A 360 -5.62 -12.65 -24.23
N ALA A 361 -5.86 -11.42 -24.70
CA ALA A 361 -7.20 -10.98 -25.11
C ALA A 361 -7.75 -11.81 -26.29
N ALA A 362 -6.90 -12.18 -27.24
CA ALA A 362 -7.30 -13.06 -28.33
C ALA A 362 -7.71 -14.46 -27.83
N VAL A 363 -6.96 -15.05 -26.90
CA VAL A 363 -7.29 -16.34 -26.27
C VAL A 363 -8.61 -16.26 -25.50
N GLU A 364 -8.83 -15.19 -24.73
CA GLU A 364 -10.09 -14.98 -24.00
C GLU A 364 -11.31 -14.90 -24.94
N GLN A 365 -11.15 -14.23 -26.08
CA GLN A 365 -12.24 -14.05 -27.06
C GLN A 365 -12.54 -15.30 -27.87
N THR A 366 -11.52 -16.07 -28.23
CA THR A 366 -11.65 -17.19 -29.16
C THR A 366 -11.70 -18.55 -28.48
N GLY A 367 -11.35 -18.63 -27.20
CA GLY A 367 -11.21 -19.87 -26.46
C GLY A 367 -10.05 -20.74 -27.01
N ASN A 368 -10.20 -22.04 -26.91
CA ASN A 368 -9.15 -23.00 -27.27
C ASN A 368 -9.26 -23.39 -28.76
N LEU A 369 -8.67 -22.54 -29.62
CA LEU A 369 -8.61 -22.81 -31.07
C LEU A 369 -7.73 -24.01 -31.40
N ALA A 370 -8.06 -24.71 -32.52
CA ALA A 370 -7.30 -25.86 -32.97
C ALA A 370 -5.90 -25.48 -33.43
N ILE A 371 -4.90 -26.19 -32.93
CA ILE A 371 -3.51 -26.05 -33.41
C ILE A 371 -3.42 -26.64 -34.85
N PRO A 372 -2.78 -25.95 -35.80
CA PRO A 372 -2.55 -26.48 -37.15
C PRO A 372 -1.93 -27.87 -37.11
N THR A 373 -2.44 -28.82 -37.89
CA THR A 373 -2.09 -30.24 -37.85
C THR A 373 -0.58 -30.50 -38.02
N HIS A 374 0.08 -29.73 -38.91
CA HIS A 374 1.52 -29.83 -39.15
C HIS A 374 2.39 -29.38 -37.93
N LEU A 375 1.86 -28.59 -36.98
CA LEU A 375 2.53 -28.19 -35.77
C LEU A 375 2.25 -29.11 -34.56
N GLN A 376 1.29 -30.05 -34.72
CA GLN A 376 0.94 -30.97 -33.63
C GLN A 376 2.05 -32.00 -33.41
N ASP A 377 2.20 -32.48 -32.19
CA ASP A 377 3.25 -33.43 -31.81
C ASP A 377 3.12 -34.72 -32.61
N ALA A 378 4.23 -35.12 -33.28
CA ALA A 378 4.33 -36.31 -34.08
C ALA A 378 5.17 -37.45 -33.44
N HIS A 379 5.64 -37.28 -32.18
CA HIS A 379 6.59 -38.19 -31.56
C HIS A 379 5.96 -39.44 -30.89
N TYR A 380 4.63 -39.58 -30.90
CA TYR A 380 3.94 -40.70 -30.27
C TYR A 380 3.41 -41.73 -31.27
N LYS A 381 3.27 -43.01 -30.85
CA LYS A 381 2.72 -44.08 -31.69
C LYS A 381 1.28 -43.77 -32.07
N GLY A 382 1.03 -43.62 -33.36
CA GLY A 382 -0.31 -43.31 -33.92
C GLY A 382 -0.47 -41.88 -34.43
N ALA A 383 0.46 -40.96 -34.15
CA ALA A 383 0.40 -39.59 -34.63
C ALA A 383 0.24 -39.49 -36.16
N ALA A 384 0.96 -40.34 -36.90
CA ALA A 384 0.87 -40.41 -38.36
C ALA A 384 -0.53 -40.81 -38.86
N LYS A 385 -1.28 -41.65 -38.13
CA LYS A 385 -2.66 -42.04 -38.48
C LYS A 385 -3.66 -40.87 -38.29
N LEU A 386 -3.32 -39.93 -37.43
CA LEU A 386 -4.11 -38.72 -37.17
C LEU A 386 -3.66 -37.52 -38.03
N GLY A 387 -2.61 -37.69 -38.84
CA GLY A 387 -2.06 -36.63 -39.68
C GLY A 387 -1.22 -35.58 -38.92
N HIS A 388 -0.92 -35.86 -37.66
CA HIS A 388 -0.13 -34.92 -36.82
C HIS A 388 1.30 -34.77 -37.34
N GLY A 389 1.80 -33.56 -37.43
CA GLY A 389 3.13 -33.22 -37.95
C GLY A 389 3.27 -33.34 -39.50
N THR A 390 2.23 -33.76 -40.19
CA THR A 390 2.29 -33.92 -41.64
C THR A 390 2.34 -32.57 -42.33
N GLY A 391 3.39 -32.39 -43.18
CA GLY A 391 3.57 -31.15 -43.94
C GLY A 391 4.34 -30.06 -43.19
N TYR A 392 4.90 -30.38 -42.00
CA TYR A 392 5.76 -29.43 -41.28
C TYR A 392 7.05 -29.15 -42.08
N LEU A 393 7.32 -27.88 -42.31
CA LEU A 393 8.55 -27.43 -42.99
C LEU A 393 9.58 -27.05 -41.95
N TYR A 394 10.65 -27.84 -41.86
CA TYR A 394 11.72 -27.58 -40.87
C TYR A 394 12.59 -26.40 -41.28
N ALA A 395 12.50 -25.29 -40.58
CA ALA A 395 13.09 -24.00 -40.95
C ALA A 395 14.60 -24.06 -41.20
N HIS A 396 15.36 -24.93 -40.51
CA HIS A 396 16.80 -25.07 -40.75
C HIS A 396 17.17 -25.68 -42.08
N ASN A 397 16.23 -26.28 -42.82
CA ASN A 397 16.47 -26.76 -44.18
C ASN A 397 16.37 -25.64 -45.25
N TYR A 398 16.01 -24.44 -44.84
CA TYR A 398 15.78 -23.28 -45.69
C TYR A 398 16.83 -22.18 -45.46
N ARG A 399 17.03 -21.36 -46.47
CA ARG A 399 17.96 -20.22 -46.39
C ARG A 399 17.57 -19.28 -45.22
N ASN A 400 18.59 -18.81 -44.50
CA ASN A 400 18.43 -17.99 -43.28
C ASN A 400 17.60 -18.66 -42.18
N ASN A 401 17.45 -19.98 -42.21
CA ASN A 401 16.61 -20.74 -41.26
C ASN A 401 15.18 -20.19 -41.16
N TYR A 402 14.64 -19.72 -42.29
CA TYR A 402 13.31 -19.15 -42.36
C TYR A 402 12.49 -19.77 -43.48
N VAL A 403 11.26 -20.16 -43.17
CA VAL A 403 10.27 -20.65 -44.13
C VAL A 403 8.91 -20.06 -43.82
N LYS A 404 8.18 -19.64 -44.84
CA LYS A 404 6.82 -19.13 -44.68
C LYS A 404 5.86 -20.29 -44.55
N GLN A 405 5.32 -20.52 -43.35
CA GLN A 405 4.24 -21.47 -43.10
C GLN A 405 3.29 -20.89 -42.05
N GLN A 406 2.11 -21.50 -41.88
CA GLN A 406 1.11 -21.07 -40.92
C GLN A 406 1.52 -21.56 -39.51
N TYR A 407 1.77 -20.66 -38.57
CA TYR A 407 2.08 -20.98 -37.19
C TYR A 407 0.93 -20.73 -36.21
N LEU A 408 0.14 -19.68 -36.44
CA LEU A 408 -1.06 -19.43 -35.65
C LEU A 408 -2.23 -20.34 -36.06
N PRO A 409 -3.20 -20.56 -35.18
CA PRO A 409 -4.51 -21.10 -35.59
C PRO A 409 -5.05 -20.41 -36.85
N TYR A 410 -5.76 -21.14 -37.69
CA TYR A 410 -6.22 -20.59 -38.97
C TYR A 410 -7.14 -19.37 -38.84
N GLU A 411 -7.90 -19.31 -37.74
CA GLU A 411 -8.79 -18.19 -37.39
C GLU A 411 -8.04 -16.90 -37.07
N LEU A 412 -6.76 -17.03 -36.66
CA LEU A 412 -5.87 -15.92 -36.38
C LEU A 412 -4.84 -15.66 -37.50
N ASN A 413 -5.08 -16.21 -38.70
CA ASN A 413 -4.17 -16.00 -39.81
C ASN A 413 -4.01 -14.51 -40.13
N GLY A 414 -2.76 -14.07 -40.24
CA GLY A 414 -2.40 -12.66 -40.49
C GLY A 414 -2.45 -11.74 -39.26
N LYS A 415 -2.84 -12.24 -38.10
CA LYS A 415 -2.70 -11.46 -36.85
C LYS A 415 -1.24 -11.30 -36.47
N GLU A 416 -0.85 -10.07 -36.16
CA GLU A 416 0.47 -9.73 -35.61
C GLU A 416 0.29 -9.26 -34.19
N PHE A 417 0.90 -9.94 -33.21
CA PHE A 417 0.89 -9.58 -31.79
C PHE A 417 2.15 -8.77 -31.40
N TYR A 418 3.27 -9.03 -32.04
CA TYR A 418 4.53 -8.35 -31.76
C TYR A 418 4.90 -7.38 -32.86
N THR A 419 4.93 -6.10 -32.53
CA THR A 419 5.38 -5.03 -33.40
C THR A 419 6.61 -4.37 -32.78
N PRO A 420 7.82 -4.59 -33.32
CA PRO A 420 9.04 -3.94 -32.80
C PRO A 420 8.92 -2.43 -32.83
N SER A 421 9.34 -1.77 -31.73
CA SER A 421 9.42 -0.33 -31.69
C SER A 421 10.54 0.22 -32.63
N GLY A 422 10.62 1.53 -32.75
CA GLY A 422 11.70 2.21 -33.47
C GLY A 422 12.93 2.47 -32.59
N ASN A 423 13.05 1.85 -31.40
CA ASN A 423 14.07 2.18 -30.41
C ASN A 423 15.09 1.06 -30.19
N GLY A 424 16.32 1.43 -29.92
CA GLY A 424 17.38 0.54 -29.48
C GLY A 424 17.60 -0.68 -30.36
N TYR A 425 17.69 -1.85 -29.73
CA TYR A 425 17.97 -3.12 -30.45
C TYR A 425 16.78 -3.59 -31.33
N GLU A 426 15.57 -3.14 -31.05
CA GLU A 426 14.40 -3.52 -31.86
C GLU A 426 14.45 -3.00 -33.29
N VAL A 427 15.20 -1.92 -33.57
CA VAL A 427 15.47 -1.49 -34.94
C VAL A 427 16.16 -2.61 -35.73
N LYS A 428 17.20 -3.24 -35.13
CA LYS A 428 17.93 -4.36 -35.77
C LYS A 428 17.04 -5.58 -35.95
N ILE A 429 16.15 -5.87 -35.00
CA ILE A 429 15.19 -6.96 -35.12
C ILE A 429 14.25 -6.70 -36.30
N LYS A 430 13.68 -5.50 -36.40
CA LYS A 430 12.79 -5.08 -37.47
C LYS A 430 13.45 -5.23 -38.86
N GLU A 431 14.66 -4.76 -38.98
CA GLU A 431 15.45 -4.89 -40.24
C GLU A 431 15.72 -6.36 -40.57
N HIS A 432 16.14 -7.15 -39.59
CA HIS A 432 16.37 -8.57 -39.76
C HIS A 432 15.12 -9.32 -40.23
N MET A 433 14.00 -9.12 -39.53
CA MET A 433 12.71 -9.77 -39.85
C MET A 433 12.20 -9.36 -41.25
N ALA A 434 12.34 -8.09 -41.61
CA ALA A 434 11.98 -7.62 -42.97
C ALA A 434 12.84 -8.28 -44.06
N ARG A 435 14.17 -8.39 -43.83
CA ARG A 435 15.11 -9.01 -44.77
C ARG A 435 14.79 -10.47 -45.02
N ILE A 436 14.61 -11.29 -43.95
CA ILE A 436 14.36 -12.73 -44.12
C ILE A 436 12.98 -13.00 -44.79
N LYS A 437 11.96 -12.21 -44.47
CA LYS A 437 10.64 -12.28 -45.12
C LYS A 437 10.72 -11.96 -46.62
N LYS A 438 11.51 -10.93 -46.99
CA LYS A 438 11.71 -10.53 -48.39
C LYS A 438 12.47 -11.60 -49.18
N GLU A 439 13.61 -12.09 -48.66
CA GLU A 439 14.41 -13.11 -49.32
C GLU A 439 13.64 -14.42 -49.55
N ALA A 440 12.81 -14.84 -48.59
CA ALA A 440 11.95 -16.02 -48.77
C ALA A 440 10.86 -15.80 -49.83
N SER A 441 10.35 -14.58 -49.97
CA SER A 441 9.35 -14.27 -51.03
C SER A 441 9.98 -14.25 -52.43
N ASP A 442 11.24 -13.79 -52.56
CA ASP A 442 11.95 -13.74 -53.83
C ASP A 442 12.38 -15.15 -54.30
N GLN A 443 12.72 -16.06 -53.36
CA GLN A 443 13.00 -17.47 -53.72
C GLN A 443 11.79 -18.17 -54.30
N LYS A 444 10.62 -18.01 -53.71
CA LYS A 444 9.39 -18.64 -54.20
C LYS A 444 9.02 -18.19 -55.61
N LYS A 445 9.24 -16.91 -55.94
CA LYS A 445 9.02 -16.37 -57.27
C LYS A 445 9.96 -16.99 -58.34
N ASN A 446 11.23 -17.27 -57.96
CA ASN A 446 12.20 -17.88 -58.84
C ASN A 446 11.95 -19.37 -59.07
N GLU A 447 11.39 -20.09 -58.07
CA GLU A 447 10.98 -21.49 -58.19
C GLU A 447 9.69 -21.67 -59.01
N GLU A 448 8.75 -20.72 -58.98
CA GLU A 448 7.52 -20.71 -59.78
C GLU A 448 7.74 -20.22 -61.24
N SER A 449 8.91 -19.68 -61.54
CA SER A 449 9.28 -19.17 -62.87
C SER A 449 10.22 -20.10 -63.65
N LEU A 450 10.60 -21.24 -63.08
CA LEU A 450 11.32 -22.36 -63.70
C LEU A 450 10.39 -23.54 -63.95
#